data_7d9fc905280f71096ae4cccb1bf5c952
#
_entry.id   7d9fc905280f71096ae4cccb1bf5c952
#
_cell.length_a   1.000
_cell.length_b   1.000
_cell.length_c   1.000
_cell.angle_alpha   90.00
_cell.angle_beta   90.00
_cell.angle_gamma   90.00
#
_symmetry.space_group_name_H-M   'P 1'
#
loop_
_entity.id
_entity.type
_entity.pdbx_description
1 polymer ?
#
loop_
_entity_poly.entity_id
_entity_poly.type
_entity_poly.pdbx_seq_one_letter_code
_entity_poly.pdbx_strand_id
1 'polypeptide(L)'
;MSMKRNILCVILALVASVSAAFADVVGSSTGFLISNDGKIVTDYALVSNAKSIVVYGLEKSFSMAYKAKVVRVDLENDIAVVQVDKQIETLPYVVSKGQVRPDSVSVVSYPLITKFKTNTFTTKSKINMLGKLFMLDNSIEKGAEGSPVFNSKNELIGYLCKNNLGEINLMRTLNALPELGAANMAVGNIDDAVCMVTAYDEEVEVQTSTFNTTVTEVPQIPQRPKLEIDFGMVTVAGGKFMMGEKREVEATVDTFKIAKYEVTQAQWNMVMHSNPSPIKGDNLPVYNVSWKDAQAFITKLNEMTGRNYRLPKEAEWEFAARGGVMTKDFQYAGSNEIDEVGWYRDNANAKPHPVGTKKANELGIYDMTGNVSEWCADDFKFLEPQVKKDFYYANTDTFSLYKIDEGDKIKNKLIEGRKVMKGSGYFHEKSRCGVAYRRACSPTDKYTFGFRLAE
;
A
#
# COMPACT_ATOMS: atom_id res chain seq x y z
N MET A 1 19.48 -9.73 0.23
CA MET A 1 18.14 -9.85 0.85
C MET A 1 17.97 -11.12 1.70
N SER A 2 18.55 -12.25 1.30
CA SER A 2 18.52 -13.55 2.03
C SER A 2 19.18 -13.52 3.42
N MET A 3 20.31 -12.83 3.58
CA MET A 3 21.10 -12.85 4.83
C MET A 3 20.43 -12.15 6.03
N LYS A 4 19.55 -11.14 5.80
CA LYS A 4 18.82 -10.46 6.89
C LYS A 4 17.63 -11.29 7.40
N ARG A 5 17.01 -12.11 6.54
CA ARG A 5 15.91 -13.02 6.93
C ARG A 5 16.42 -14.13 7.85
N ASN A 6 17.56 -14.73 7.54
CA ASN A 6 18.15 -15.81 8.33
C ASN A 6 18.59 -15.36 9.74
N ILE A 7 19.01 -14.12 9.90
CA ILE A 7 19.39 -13.57 11.21
C ILE A 7 18.16 -13.40 12.11
N LEU A 8 17.01 -13.03 11.54
CA LEU A 8 15.75 -12.87 12.29
C LEU A 8 15.24 -14.22 12.83
N CYS A 9 15.30 -15.28 12.02
CA CYS A 9 14.92 -16.64 12.44
C CYS A 9 15.84 -17.20 13.54
N VAL A 10 17.14 -16.95 13.46
CA VAL A 10 18.12 -17.42 14.46
C VAL A 10 17.94 -16.74 15.81
N ILE A 11 17.47 -15.50 15.86
CA ILE A 11 17.32 -14.75 17.12
C ILE A 11 16.00 -15.12 17.83
N LEU A 12 14.91 -15.34 17.08
CA LEU A 12 13.67 -15.88 17.63
C LEU A 12 13.90 -17.32 18.19
N ALA A 13 14.71 -18.12 17.52
CA ALA A 13 15.08 -19.46 17.98
C ALA A 13 15.98 -19.46 19.24
N LEU A 14 16.72 -18.39 19.51
CA LEU A 14 17.57 -18.25 20.71
C LEU A 14 16.80 -17.80 21.95
N VAL A 15 15.64 -17.15 21.79
CA VAL A 15 14.83 -16.64 22.90
C VAL A 15 13.75 -17.63 23.35
N ALA A 16 13.25 -18.46 22.44
CA ALA A 16 12.38 -19.58 22.73
C ALA A 16 13.05 -20.84 22.17
N SER A 17 13.08 -21.95 22.89
CA SER A 17 13.49 -23.26 22.38
C SER A 17 12.52 -23.77 21.31
N VAL A 18 12.45 -23.03 20.19
CA VAL A 18 11.59 -23.30 19.05
C VAL A 18 12.42 -24.07 18.03
N SER A 19 11.96 -25.23 17.60
CA SER A 19 12.53 -25.98 16.47
C SER A 19 12.22 -25.30 15.11
N ALA A 20 12.01 -23.98 15.09
CA ALA A 20 11.69 -23.15 13.95
C ALA A 20 12.93 -22.80 13.09
N ALA A 21 13.90 -23.69 12.98
CA ALA A 21 15.16 -23.39 12.26
C ALA A 21 14.97 -23.09 10.75
N PHE A 22 13.77 -23.30 10.19
CA PHE A 22 13.50 -23.20 8.75
C PHE A 22 12.20 -22.48 8.36
N ALA A 23 11.29 -22.21 9.29
CA ALA A 23 10.04 -21.52 8.97
C ALA A 23 10.26 -20.02 8.71
N ASP A 24 9.81 -19.54 7.58
CA ASP A 24 9.87 -18.12 7.23
C ASP A 24 8.79 -17.32 7.98
N VAL A 25 9.19 -16.23 8.62
CA VAL A 25 8.27 -15.31 9.28
C VAL A 25 7.53 -14.49 8.22
N VAL A 26 6.22 -14.67 8.13
CA VAL A 26 5.34 -13.86 7.27
C VAL A 26 5.27 -12.42 7.78
N GLY A 27 5.15 -12.24 9.10
CA GLY A 27 5.11 -10.95 9.75
C GLY A 27 4.89 -11.04 11.25
N SER A 28 4.87 -9.90 11.90
CA SER A 28 4.49 -9.75 13.31
C SER A 28 3.67 -8.48 13.51
N SER A 29 2.73 -8.52 14.44
CA SER A 29 1.98 -7.36 14.89
C SER A 29 1.77 -7.42 16.40
N THR A 30 1.23 -6.36 16.95
CA THR A 30 0.81 -6.30 18.34
C THR A 30 -0.53 -7.02 18.49
N GLY A 31 -0.68 -7.76 19.59
CA GLY A 31 -1.96 -8.26 20.05
C GLY A 31 -2.19 -7.87 21.50
N PHE A 32 -3.43 -7.92 21.96
CA PHE A 32 -3.74 -7.75 23.37
C PHE A 32 -4.85 -8.70 23.82
N LEU A 33 -4.76 -9.11 25.08
CA LEU A 33 -5.72 -10.00 25.74
C LEU A 33 -7.09 -9.33 25.82
N ILE A 34 -8.15 -10.09 25.49
CA ILE A 34 -9.55 -9.63 25.55
C ILE A 34 -10.46 -10.56 26.36
N SER A 35 -9.93 -11.67 26.87
CA SER A 35 -10.68 -12.61 27.69
C SER A 35 -9.78 -13.36 28.67
N ASN A 36 -10.39 -13.92 29.68
CA ASN A 36 -9.69 -14.71 30.72
C ASN A 36 -9.29 -16.11 30.22
N ASP A 37 -9.86 -16.61 29.14
CA ASP A 37 -9.53 -17.89 28.52
C ASP A 37 -8.46 -17.77 27.42
N GLY A 38 -7.72 -16.67 27.41
CA GLY A 38 -6.55 -16.48 26.52
C GLY A 38 -6.87 -16.02 25.10
N LYS A 39 -8.01 -15.35 24.87
CA LYS A 39 -8.29 -14.73 23.58
C LYS A 39 -7.55 -13.41 23.45
N ILE A 40 -6.98 -13.20 22.25
CA ILE A 40 -6.14 -12.07 21.89
C ILE A 40 -6.66 -11.50 20.59
N VAL A 41 -6.88 -10.20 20.53
CA VAL A 41 -7.16 -9.53 19.26
C VAL A 41 -5.85 -9.10 18.61
N THR A 42 -5.79 -9.24 17.28
CA THR A 42 -4.65 -8.82 16.44
C THR A 42 -5.12 -8.43 15.05
N ASP A 43 -4.21 -7.98 14.21
CA ASP A 43 -4.48 -7.62 12.82
C ASP A 43 -4.89 -8.84 11.98
N TYR A 44 -6.00 -8.72 11.23
CA TYR A 44 -6.47 -9.79 10.36
C TYR A 44 -5.49 -10.08 9.22
N ALA A 45 -4.91 -9.04 8.61
CA ALA A 45 -3.99 -9.19 7.48
C ALA A 45 -2.77 -10.05 7.84
N LEU A 46 -2.30 -9.97 9.09
CA LEU A 46 -1.20 -10.79 9.60
C LEU A 46 -1.53 -12.28 9.55
N VAL A 47 -2.72 -12.66 10.01
CA VAL A 47 -3.08 -14.07 10.20
C VAL A 47 -3.71 -14.72 8.97
N SER A 48 -4.18 -13.93 8.01
CA SER A 48 -4.96 -14.40 6.86
C SER A 48 -4.24 -15.41 5.96
N ASN A 49 -2.92 -15.37 5.91
CA ASN A 49 -2.08 -16.26 5.11
C ASN A 49 -1.13 -17.12 5.95
N ALA A 50 -1.29 -17.10 7.28
CA ALA A 50 -0.43 -17.84 8.19
C ALA A 50 -0.80 -19.33 8.21
N LYS A 51 0.19 -20.21 8.16
CA LYS A 51 0.04 -21.64 8.47
C LYS A 51 0.17 -21.89 9.98
N SER A 52 0.96 -21.07 10.65
CA SER A 52 1.14 -21.15 12.11
C SER A 52 1.20 -19.76 12.73
N ILE A 53 0.60 -19.62 13.89
CA ILE A 53 0.57 -18.37 14.66
C ILE A 53 1.15 -18.65 16.04
N VAL A 54 2.12 -17.83 16.44
CA VAL A 54 2.78 -17.93 17.73
C VAL A 54 2.71 -16.60 18.46
N VAL A 55 2.36 -16.65 19.75
CA VAL A 55 2.25 -15.49 20.63
C VAL A 55 3.42 -15.48 21.60
N TYR A 56 4.11 -14.34 21.69
CA TYR A 56 5.22 -14.08 22.59
C TYR A 56 4.92 -12.90 23.51
N GLY A 57 5.60 -12.83 24.62
CA GLY A 57 5.54 -11.66 25.50
C GLY A 57 4.31 -11.58 26.38
N LEU A 58 3.48 -12.62 26.46
CA LEU A 58 2.42 -12.67 27.47
C LEU A 58 3.04 -12.56 28.86
N GLU A 59 2.45 -11.69 29.70
CA GLU A 59 2.97 -11.37 31.03
C GLU A 59 4.45 -10.95 31.02
N LYS A 60 4.87 -10.24 29.97
CA LYS A 60 6.26 -9.80 29.71
C LYS A 60 7.28 -10.93 29.58
N SER A 61 6.84 -12.17 29.44
CA SER A 61 7.73 -13.31 29.28
C SER A 61 7.94 -13.66 27.79
N PHE A 62 9.14 -13.40 27.26
CA PHE A 62 9.55 -13.84 25.92
C PHE A 62 10.23 -15.24 25.95
N SER A 63 10.49 -15.79 27.13
CA SER A 63 11.01 -17.15 27.26
C SER A 63 9.96 -18.22 26.98
N MET A 64 8.69 -17.85 26.98
CA MET A 64 7.57 -18.74 26.66
C MET A 64 6.89 -18.27 25.38
N ALA A 65 6.61 -19.22 24.51
CA ALA A 65 5.88 -19.01 23.27
C ALA A 65 4.62 -19.87 23.29
N TYR A 66 3.52 -19.35 22.82
CA TYR A 66 2.23 -20.04 22.81
C TYR A 66 1.76 -20.20 21.35
N LYS A 67 1.49 -21.44 20.94
CA LYS A 67 0.80 -21.68 19.65
C LYS A 67 -0.63 -21.16 19.78
N ALA A 68 -1.06 -20.37 18.81
CA ALA A 68 -2.39 -19.78 18.81
C ALA A 68 -3.23 -20.29 17.65
N LYS A 69 -4.55 -20.32 17.83
CA LYS A 69 -5.53 -20.67 16.81
C LYS A 69 -6.42 -19.48 16.54
N VAL A 70 -6.78 -19.24 15.29
CA VAL A 70 -7.80 -18.25 14.96
C VAL A 70 -9.16 -18.80 15.38
N VAL A 71 -9.87 -18.09 16.22
CA VAL A 71 -11.20 -18.46 16.71
C VAL A 71 -12.31 -17.57 16.16
N ARG A 72 -11.98 -16.36 15.73
CA ARG A 72 -12.92 -15.43 15.10
C ARG A 72 -12.18 -14.48 14.16
N VAL A 73 -12.86 -14.10 13.09
CA VAL A 73 -12.41 -13.07 12.14
C VAL A 73 -13.53 -12.05 11.96
N ASP A 74 -13.17 -10.78 11.94
CA ASP A 74 -14.05 -9.66 11.63
C ASP A 74 -13.43 -8.84 10.51
N LEU A 75 -13.90 -9.10 9.29
CA LEU A 75 -13.38 -8.50 8.07
C LEU A 75 -13.72 -7.00 7.96
N GLU A 76 -14.85 -6.59 8.53
CA GLU A 76 -15.29 -5.19 8.50
C GLU A 76 -14.38 -4.31 9.38
N ASN A 77 -13.98 -4.85 10.53
CA ASN A 77 -13.14 -4.15 11.49
C ASN A 77 -11.65 -4.47 11.35
N ASP A 78 -11.26 -5.32 10.39
CA ASP A 78 -9.88 -5.69 10.07
C ASP A 78 -9.13 -6.35 11.22
N ILE A 79 -9.83 -7.20 12.00
CA ILE A 79 -9.25 -7.92 13.13
C ILE A 79 -9.45 -9.43 13.04
N ALA A 80 -8.54 -10.15 13.69
CA ALA A 80 -8.69 -11.54 14.05
C ALA A 80 -8.60 -11.70 15.57
N VAL A 81 -9.37 -12.63 16.08
CA VAL A 81 -9.22 -13.11 17.46
C VAL A 81 -8.52 -14.45 17.39
N VAL A 82 -7.37 -14.52 18.01
CA VAL A 82 -6.60 -15.75 18.18
C VAL A 82 -6.69 -16.19 19.64
N GLN A 83 -6.61 -17.47 19.90
CA GLN A 83 -6.67 -18.04 21.24
C GLN A 83 -5.44 -18.88 21.51
N VAL A 84 -4.83 -18.66 22.67
CA VAL A 84 -3.77 -19.47 23.26
C VAL A 84 -4.35 -20.33 24.41
N ASP A 85 -3.71 -21.46 24.65
CA ASP A 85 -4.08 -22.33 25.79
C ASP A 85 -3.46 -21.80 27.08
N LYS A 86 -4.04 -20.71 27.60
CA LYS A 86 -3.63 -20.07 28.84
C LYS A 86 -4.82 -19.40 29.54
N GLN A 87 -4.97 -19.69 30.84
CA GLN A 87 -5.91 -18.99 31.68
C GLN A 87 -5.29 -17.74 32.31
N ILE A 88 -6.02 -16.65 32.25
CA ILE A 88 -5.66 -15.35 32.82
C ILE A 88 -6.69 -15.02 33.90
N GLU A 89 -6.27 -14.87 35.14
CA GLU A 89 -7.21 -14.62 36.23
C GLU A 89 -7.93 -13.28 36.07
N THR A 90 -7.18 -12.23 35.73
CA THR A 90 -7.70 -10.87 35.62
C THR A 90 -6.97 -10.13 34.53
N LEU A 91 -7.70 -9.49 33.61
CA LEU A 91 -7.08 -8.59 32.65
C LEU A 91 -6.59 -7.31 33.35
N PRO A 92 -5.37 -6.82 33.05
CA PRO A 92 -4.73 -5.72 33.77
C PRO A 92 -5.20 -4.32 33.35
N TYR A 93 -6.44 -4.20 32.92
CA TYR A 93 -7.07 -2.95 32.51
C TYR A 93 -8.59 -3.01 32.70
N VAL A 94 -9.26 -1.88 32.64
CA VAL A 94 -10.72 -1.78 32.59
C VAL A 94 -11.16 -1.09 31.29
N VAL A 95 -12.36 -1.42 30.83
CA VAL A 95 -12.98 -0.79 29.67
C VAL A 95 -13.63 0.51 30.07
N SER A 96 -13.37 1.57 29.33
CA SER A 96 -14.04 2.86 29.55
C SER A 96 -15.53 2.78 29.23
N LYS A 97 -16.36 3.22 30.15
CA LYS A 97 -17.82 3.32 29.97
C LYS A 97 -18.27 4.65 29.38
N GLY A 98 -17.34 5.59 29.19
CA GLY A 98 -17.61 6.92 28.65
C GLY A 98 -17.59 6.96 27.12
N GLN A 99 -18.16 8.04 26.56
CA GLN A 99 -17.96 8.33 25.15
C GLN A 99 -16.48 8.68 24.91
N VAL A 100 -15.92 8.14 23.80
CA VAL A 100 -14.58 8.53 23.34
C VAL A 100 -14.62 10.03 23.00
N ARG A 101 -13.79 10.81 23.66
CA ARG A 101 -13.64 12.25 23.42
C ARG A 101 -12.25 12.53 22.86
N PRO A 102 -12.09 13.59 22.05
CA PRO A 102 -10.77 14.06 21.68
C PRO A 102 -9.95 14.35 22.93
N ASP A 103 -8.95 13.53 23.19
CA ASP A 103 -8.10 13.62 24.38
C ASP A 103 -6.73 13.00 24.11
N SER A 104 -5.81 13.16 25.04
CA SER A 104 -4.52 12.47 25.00
C SER A 104 -4.73 10.96 25.29
N VAL A 105 -4.16 10.14 24.41
CA VAL A 105 -4.23 8.68 24.52
C VAL A 105 -2.85 8.06 24.59
N SER A 106 -2.80 6.85 25.13
CA SER A 106 -1.62 5.99 25.11
C SER A 106 -1.88 4.76 24.26
N VAL A 107 -1.00 4.51 23.31
CA VAL A 107 -0.97 3.28 22.50
C VAL A 107 0.17 2.43 23.02
N VAL A 108 -0.11 1.19 23.42
CA VAL A 108 0.91 0.23 23.87
C VAL A 108 1.12 -0.80 22.78
N SER A 109 2.34 -0.89 22.26
CA SER A 109 2.67 -1.72 21.12
C SER A 109 3.99 -2.47 21.27
N TYR A 110 4.14 -3.55 20.51
CA TYR A 110 5.44 -4.16 20.22
C TYR A 110 5.90 -3.67 18.83
N PRO A 111 7.00 -2.89 18.74
CA PRO A 111 7.53 -2.48 17.45
C PRO A 111 8.10 -3.70 16.72
N LEU A 112 8.18 -3.59 15.38
CA LEU A 112 8.82 -4.61 14.56
C LEU A 112 10.20 -4.98 15.11
N ILE A 113 10.47 -6.27 15.16
CA ILE A 113 11.69 -6.94 15.71
C ILE A 113 13.01 -6.42 15.13
N THR A 114 13.00 -5.59 14.09
CA THR A 114 14.20 -5.01 13.47
C THR A 114 15.11 -4.25 14.44
N LYS A 115 14.65 -3.94 15.66
CA LYS A 115 15.42 -3.19 16.67
C LYS A 115 15.78 -3.99 17.92
N PHE A 116 15.62 -5.30 17.94
CA PHE A 116 16.01 -6.21 19.06
C PHE A 116 15.42 -5.80 20.42
N LYS A 117 14.19 -5.30 20.47
CA LYS A 117 13.59 -4.88 21.73
C LYS A 117 12.45 -5.83 22.09
N THR A 118 12.58 -6.43 23.26
CA THR A 118 11.57 -7.31 23.90
C THR A 118 10.62 -6.54 24.83
N ASN A 119 10.66 -5.21 24.80
CA ASN A 119 9.84 -4.35 25.64
C ASN A 119 8.73 -3.70 24.84
N THR A 120 7.60 -3.48 25.47
CA THR A 120 6.51 -2.66 24.95
C THR A 120 6.94 -1.21 24.78
N PHE A 121 6.34 -0.55 23.81
CA PHE A 121 6.47 0.89 23.59
C PHE A 121 5.14 1.57 23.84
N THR A 122 5.14 2.56 24.69
CA THR A 122 3.99 3.43 24.89
C THR A 122 4.17 4.71 24.10
N THR A 123 3.35 4.89 23.08
CA THR A 123 3.28 6.13 22.31
C THR A 123 2.11 6.98 22.80
N LYS A 124 2.37 8.23 23.14
CA LYS A 124 1.33 9.20 23.47
C LYS A 124 0.91 9.94 22.20
N SER A 125 -0.38 10.09 21.99
CA SER A 125 -0.98 10.79 20.86
C SER A 125 -2.25 11.50 21.29
N LYS A 126 -2.82 12.30 20.40
CA LYS A 126 -4.17 12.87 20.56
C LYS A 126 -5.10 12.20 19.59
N ILE A 127 -6.36 12.08 19.96
CA ILE A 127 -7.42 11.61 19.08
C ILE A 127 -8.11 12.80 18.45
N ASN A 128 -8.23 12.79 17.13
CA ASN A 128 -9.04 13.71 16.36
C ASN A 128 -10.25 12.96 15.79
N MET A 129 -11.39 13.61 15.75
CA MET A 129 -12.58 13.09 15.07
C MET A 129 -12.64 13.63 13.65
N LEU A 130 -12.65 12.72 12.67
CA LEU A 130 -12.91 13.04 11.26
C LEU A 130 -14.22 12.36 10.84
N GLY A 131 -15.32 13.08 10.95
CA GLY A 131 -16.66 12.52 10.78
C GLY A 131 -16.98 11.47 11.86
N LYS A 132 -17.13 10.20 11.47
CA LYS A 132 -17.37 9.06 12.38
C LYS A 132 -16.08 8.29 12.74
N LEU A 133 -14.93 8.72 12.24
CA LEU A 133 -13.65 8.05 12.45
C LEU A 133 -12.87 8.74 13.56
N PHE A 134 -12.18 7.93 14.36
CA PHE A 134 -11.23 8.40 15.36
C PHE A 134 -9.81 8.18 14.81
N MET A 135 -9.05 9.25 14.69
CA MET A 135 -7.69 9.19 14.16
C MET A 135 -6.70 9.79 15.16
N LEU A 136 -5.54 9.14 15.27
CA LEU A 136 -4.42 9.70 16.01
C LEU A 136 -3.76 10.79 15.16
N ASP A 137 -3.24 11.83 15.80
CA ASP A 137 -2.51 12.92 15.14
C ASP A 137 -1.14 12.49 14.60
N ASN A 138 -0.62 11.37 15.09
CA ASN A 138 0.62 10.76 14.61
C ASN A 138 0.37 9.35 14.08
N SER A 139 1.05 8.98 13.01
CA SER A 139 1.17 7.59 12.58
C SER A 139 2.10 6.84 13.53
N ILE A 140 1.70 5.64 13.94
CA ILE A 140 2.50 4.76 14.79
C ILE A 140 3.38 3.86 13.92
N GLU A 141 4.48 3.37 14.48
CA GLU A 141 5.42 2.50 13.76
C GLU A 141 4.74 1.19 13.29
N LYS A 142 5.21 0.65 12.18
CA LYS A 142 4.77 -0.63 11.62
C LYS A 142 4.94 -1.76 12.65
N GLY A 143 3.93 -2.63 12.76
CA GLY A 143 3.83 -3.68 13.77
C GLY A 143 2.98 -3.29 14.98
N ALA A 144 2.48 -2.05 15.02
CA ALA A 144 1.56 -1.58 16.04
C ALA A 144 0.08 -1.85 15.69
N GLU A 145 -0.22 -2.46 14.56
CA GLU A 145 -1.57 -2.88 14.19
C GLU A 145 -2.11 -3.86 15.24
N GLY A 146 -3.35 -3.70 15.65
CA GLY A 146 -3.96 -4.47 16.74
C GLY A 146 -3.67 -3.95 18.15
N SER A 147 -2.84 -2.92 18.32
CA SER A 147 -2.49 -2.36 19.62
C SER A 147 -3.69 -1.77 20.35
N PRO A 148 -3.82 -1.99 21.68
CA PRO A 148 -4.83 -1.34 22.48
C PRO A 148 -4.55 0.16 22.64
N VAL A 149 -5.63 0.93 22.69
CA VAL A 149 -5.61 2.38 22.92
C VAL A 149 -6.29 2.69 24.24
N PHE A 150 -5.57 3.40 25.10
CA PHE A 150 -6.03 3.76 26.45
C PHE A 150 -6.21 5.27 26.57
N ASN A 151 -7.19 5.69 27.35
CA ASN A 151 -7.39 7.10 27.72
C ASN A 151 -6.40 7.54 28.81
N SER A 152 -6.49 8.80 29.24
CA SER A 152 -5.65 9.38 30.30
C SER A 152 -5.83 8.74 31.69
N LYS A 153 -6.87 7.91 31.88
CA LYS A 153 -7.12 7.15 33.10
C LYS A 153 -6.65 5.69 33.01
N ASN A 154 -5.94 5.32 31.94
CA ASN A 154 -5.55 3.95 31.60
C ASN A 154 -6.76 3.00 31.42
N GLU A 155 -7.91 3.51 30.97
CA GLU A 155 -9.04 2.69 30.59
C GLU A 155 -8.97 2.40 29.07
N LEU A 156 -9.24 1.17 28.66
CA LEU A 156 -9.28 0.76 27.27
C LEU A 156 -10.45 1.44 26.56
N ILE A 157 -10.17 2.11 25.42
CA ILE A 157 -11.17 2.84 24.63
C ILE A 157 -11.27 2.35 23.18
N GLY A 158 -10.29 1.61 22.69
CA GLY A 158 -10.25 1.13 21.33
C GLY A 158 -8.99 0.34 21.01
N TYR A 159 -8.81 0.03 19.76
CA TYR A 159 -7.62 -0.61 19.23
C TYR A 159 -7.21 0.04 17.90
N LEU A 160 -5.94 -0.12 17.53
CA LEU A 160 -5.32 0.57 16.42
C LEU A 160 -5.36 -0.28 15.15
N CYS A 161 -5.74 0.35 14.05
CA CYS A 161 -5.74 -0.25 12.71
C CYS A 161 -5.02 0.65 11.71
N LYS A 162 -4.77 0.12 10.52
CA LYS A 162 -4.36 0.93 9.38
C LYS A 162 -5.50 1.81 8.89
N ASN A 163 -5.16 3.03 8.49
CA ASN A 163 -6.06 3.87 7.73
C ASN A 163 -6.03 3.49 6.23
N ASN A 164 -6.81 4.18 5.44
CA ASN A 164 -6.90 3.92 4.00
C ASN A 164 -5.62 4.23 3.21
N LEU A 165 -4.66 4.91 3.81
CA LEU A 165 -3.33 5.21 3.24
C LEU A 165 -2.27 4.19 3.67
N GLY A 166 -2.65 3.20 4.48
CA GLY A 166 -1.74 2.21 5.05
C GLY A 166 -0.96 2.72 6.28
N GLU A 167 -1.30 3.92 6.79
CA GLU A 167 -0.73 4.45 8.02
C GLU A 167 -1.44 3.87 9.24
N ILE A 168 -0.70 3.57 10.30
CA ILE A 168 -1.22 2.99 11.54
C ILE A 168 -1.63 4.13 12.48
N ASN A 169 -2.79 4.73 12.23
CA ASN A 169 -3.31 5.84 13.02
C ASN A 169 -4.84 5.85 13.17
N LEU A 170 -5.54 4.84 12.64
CA LEU A 170 -6.99 4.71 12.77
C LEU A 170 -7.34 3.93 14.03
N MET A 171 -8.10 4.54 14.95
CA MET A 171 -8.65 3.84 16.11
C MET A 171 -10.06 3.33 15.84
N ARG A 172 -10.29 2.06 16.08
CA ARG A 172 -11.62 1.42 16.12
C ARG A 172 -12.13 1.33 17.55
N THR A 173 -13.44 1.42 17.72
CA THR A 173 -14.11 1.26 19.03
C THR A 173 -14.22 -0.21 19.42
N LEU A 174 -14.53 -0.48 20.67
CA LEU A 174 -14.58 -1.84 21.25
C LEU A 174 -15.83 -2.64 20.87
N ASN A 175 -16.75 -2.08 20.08
CA ASN A 175 -18.00 -2.76 19.70
C ASN A 175 -17.76 -4.08 18.94
N ALA A 176 -16.61 -4.22 18.29
CA ALA A 176 -16.19 -5.45 17.60
C ALA A 176 -15.66 -6.54 18.56
N LEU A 177 -15.55 -6.27 19.86
CA LEU A 177 -14.95 -7.14 20.87
C LEU A 177 -15.93 -7.51 21.98
N PRO A 178 -16.97 -8.32 21.69
CA PRO A 178 -17.97 -8.72 22.69
C PRO A 178 -17.39 -9.55 23.85
N GLU A 179 -16.24 -10.20 23.66
CA GLU A 179 -15.51 -10.98 24.67
C GLU A 179 -15.18 -10.14 25.91
N LEU A 180 -14.96 -8.85 25.73
CA LEU A 180 -14.67 -7.92 26.83
C LEU A 180 -15.83 -7.79 27.84
N GLY A 181 -17.07 -8.05 27.41
CA GLY A 181 -18.25 -7.95 28.27
C GLY A 181 -18.30 -9.01 29.39
N ALA A 182 -17.59 -10.13 29.23
CA ALA A 182 -17.56 -11.25 30.18
C ALA A 182 -16.21 -11.39 30.89
N ALA A 183 -15.24 -10.55 30.62
CA ALA A 183 -13.90 -10.67 31.17
C ALA A 183 -13.80 -10.08 32.60
N ASN A 184 -13.06 -10.74 33.48
CA ASN A 184 -12.64 -10.17 34.76
C ASN A 184 -11.54 -9.14 34.52
N MET A 185 -11.75 -7.93 34.99
CA MET A 185 -10.84 -6.80 34.72
C MET A 185 -10.54 -6.06 36.04
N ALA A 186 -9.30 -5.61 36.18
CA ALA A 186 -8.89 -4.72 37.27
C ALA A 186 -7.85 -3.72 36.77
N VAL A 187 -7.73 -2.60 37.45
CA VAL A 187 -6.66 -1.63 37.18
C VAL A 187 -5.31 -2.28 37.49
N GLY A 188 -4.46 -2.37 36.48
CA GLY A 188 -3.13 -2.98 36.56
C GLY A 188 -2.14 -2.29 35.66
N ASN A 189 -1.02 -2.94 35.38
CA ASN A 189 -0.06 -2.46 34.40
C ASN A 189 -0.53 -2.85 33.01
N ILE A 190 -0.92 -1.85 32.21
CA ILE A 190 -1.45 -2.04 30.85
C ILE A 190 -0.47 -2.76 29.91
N ASP A 191 0.84 -2.70 30.16
CA ASP A 191 1.84 -3.43 29.39
C ASP A 191 1.68 -4.96 29.52
N ASP A 192 1.09 -5.45 30.61
CA ASP A 192 0.89 -6.88 30.85
C ASP A 192 -0.28 -7.45 30.01
N ALA A 193 -1.11 -6.57 29.43
CA ALA A 193 -2.18 -6.95 28.50
C ALA A 193 -1.68 -7.23 27.08
N VAL A 194 -0.47 -6.79 26.73
CA VAL A 194 0.00 -6.70 25.35
C VAL A 194 0.98 -7.83 25.05
N CYS A 195 0.90 -8.38 23.85
CA CYS A 195 1.76 -9.45 23.38
C CYS A 195 2.15 -9.21 21.91
N MET A 196 3.15 -9.95 21.45
CA MET A 196 3.55 -9.98 20.04
C MET A 196 2.95 -11.22 19.39
N VAL A 197 2.22 -11.03 18.30
CA VAL A 197 1.67 -12.10 17.48
C VAL A 197 2.52 -12.23 16.23
N THR A 198 3.08 -13.42 15.99
CA THR A 198 3.94 -13.71 14.84
C THR A 198 3.31 -14.80 13.97
N ALA A 199 3.24 -14.57 12.69
CA ALA A 199 2.73 -15.49 11.68
C ALA A 199 3.88 -16.13 10.89
N TYR A 200 3.75 -17.42 10.61
CA TYR A 200 4.70 -18.22 9.87
C TYR A 200 4.04 -18.86 8.64
N ASP A 201 4.82 -19.06 7.57
CA ASP A 201 4.37 -19.73 6.34
C ASP A 201 4.45 -21.26 6.38
N GLU A 202 4.98 -21.83 7.47
CA GLU A 202 5.05 -23.26 7.75
C GLU A 202 4.54 -23.58 9.16
N GLU A 203 4.29 -24.86 9.44
CA GLU A 203 3.94 -25.30 10.79
C GLU A 203 5.15 -25.19 11.73
N VAL A 204 4.95 -24.54 12.85
CA VAL A 204 5.96 -24.31 13.89
C VAL A 204 5.58 -25.10 15.13
N GLU A 205 6.51 -25.93 15.63
CA GLU A 205 6.37 -26.58 16.93
C GLU A 205 6.91 -25.65 18.02
N VAL A 206 6.11 -25.42 19.03
CA VAL A 206 6.46 -24.61 20.21
C VAL A 206 6.39 -25.51 21.41
N GLN A 207 7.40 -25.47 22.29
CA GLN A 207 7.31 -26.16 23.58
C GLN A 207 6.22 -25.46 24.42
N THR A 208 5.04 -26.07 24.46
CA THR A 208 3.94 -25.63 25.32
C THR A 208 3.98 -26.42 26.63
N SER A 209 3.71 -25.75 27.74
CA SER A 209 3.31 -26.44 28.97
C SER A 209 1.99 -27.19 28.71
N THR A 210 2.01 -28.48 28.98
CA THR A 210 0.94 -29.43 28.68
C THR A 210 -0.41 -29.02 29.29
N PHE A 211 -1.39 -28.69 28.44
CA PHE A 211 -2.80 -28.85 28.68
C PHE A 211 -3.46 -29.48 27.44
N ASN A 212 -4.10 -30.64 27.67
CA ASN A 212 -4.90 -31.35 26.67
C ASN A 212 -6.26 -30.66 26.52
N THR A 213 -6.45 -29.85 25.51
CA THR A 213 -7.80 -29.50 25.04
C THR A 213 -8.02 -30.10 23.65
N THR A 214 -8.93 -31.06 23.57
CA THR A 214 -9.49 -31.60 22.32
C THR A 214 -10.21 -30.46 21.62
N VAL A 215 -9.58 -29.86 20.63
CA VAL A 215 -10.20 -28.82 19.80
C VAL A 215 -10.80 -29.48 18.58
N THR A 216 -12.12 -29.50 18.55
CA THR A 216 -12.93 -29.76 17.37
C THR A 216 -12.72 -28.63 16.36
N GLU A 217 -12.31 -28.98 15.16
CA GLU A 217 -12.19 -28.17 13.93
C GLU A 217 -11.66 -26.74 14.08
N VAL A 218 -10.50 -26.49 13.47
CA VAL A 218 -9.99 -25.14 13.25
C VAL A 218 -10.95 -24.44 12.27
N PRO A 219 -11.60 -23.31 12.65
CA PRO A 219 -12.42 -22.57 11.70
C PRO A 219 -11.57 -22.20 10.48
N GLN A 220 -12.07 -22.48 9.29
CA GLN A 220 -11.42 -21.97 8.09
C GLN A 220 -11.42 -20.43 8.19
N ILE A 221 -10.24 -19.81 8.10
CA ILE A 221 -10.12 -18.35 8.07
C ILE A 221 -10.83 -17.88 6.80
N PRO A 222 -11.95 -17.15 6.91
CA PRO A 222 -12.65 -16.67 5.71
C PRO A 222 -11.72 -15.70 4.99
N GLN A 223 -11.42 -16.01 3.73
CA GLN A 223 -10.70 -15.08 2.87
C GLN A 223 -11.64 -13.91 2.56
N ARG A 224 -11.13 -12.69 2.57
CA ARG A 224 -11.89 -11.55 2.04
C ARG A 224 -12.32 -11.88 0.62
N PRO A 225 -13.60 -11.67 0.24
CA PRO A 225 -14.01 -11.74 -1.15
C PRO A 225 -13.06 -10.85 -1.95
N LYS A 226 -12.40 -11.42 -2.96
CA LYS A 226 -11.51 -10.62 -3.82
C LYS A 226 -12.35 -9.55 -4.50
N LEU A 227 -11.97 -8.30 -4.31
CA LEU A 227 -12.66 -7.19 -4.96
C LEU A 227 -12.38 -7.26 -6.46
N GLU A 228 -13.44 -7.36 -7.25
CA GLU A 228 -13.34 -7.25 -8.71
C GLU A 228 -13.54 -5.79 -9.11
N ILE A 229 -12.47 -5.15 -9.57
CA ILE A 229 -12.54 -3.84 -10.20
C ILE A 229 -12.08 -4.04 -11.64
N ASP A 230 -12.95 -3.66 -12.57
CA ASP A 230 -12.60 -3.71 -14.00
C ASP A 230 -11.79 -2.47 -14.38
N PHE A 231 -10.55 -2.68 -14.77
CA PHE A 231 -9.66 -1.67 -15.34
C PHE A 231 -9.56 -1.78 -16.87
N GLY A 232 -10.35 -2.66 -17.48
CA GLY A 232 -10.32 -2.89 -18.92
C GLY A 232 -8.95 -3.32 -19.42
N MET A 233 -8.31 -4.32 -18.78
CA MET A 233 -6.96 -4.74 -19.10
C MET A 233 -6.86 -5.31 -20.52
N VAL A 234 -5.97 -4.73 -21.34
CA VAL A 234 -5.68 -5.16 -22.72
C VAL A 234 -4.38 -5.95 -22.71
N THR A 235 -4.37 -7.14 -23.32
CA THR A 235 -3.14 -7.90 -23.55
C THR A 235 -2.38 -7.33 -24.74
N VAL A 236 -1.14 -6.92 -24.52
CA VAL A 236 -0.21 -6.43 -25.53
C VAL A 236 0.80 -7.53 -25.81
N ALA A 237 0.79 -8.07 -27.02
CA ALA A 237 1.78 -9.05 -27.45
C ALA A 237 3.18 -8.41 -27.45
N GLY A 238 4.15 -9.10 -26.87
CA GLY A 238 5.53 -8.64 -26.80
C GLY A 238 6.17 -8.46 -28.18
N GLY A 239 7.21 -7.67 -28.23
CA GLY A 239 7.92 -7.37 -29.47
C GLY A 239 9.14 -6.50 -29.26
N LYS A 240 9.82 -6.19 -30.37
CA LYS A 240 10.92 -5.25 -30.43
C LYS A 240 10.48 -3.97 -31.13
N PHE A 241 10.96 -2.83 -30.65
CA PHE A 241 10.70 -1.54 -31.28
C PHE A 241 11.83 -0.55 -31.01
N MET A 242 11.88 0.48 -31.82
CA MET A 242 12.80 1.60 -31.61
C MET A 242 12.13 2.65 -30.74
N MET A 243 12.60 2.75 -29.50
CA MET A 243 12.09 3.64 -28.45
C MET A 243 12.69 5.05 -28.62
N GLY A 244 11.95 6.05 -28.18
CA GLY A 244 12.38 7.44 -28.16
C GLY A 244 11.90 8.25 -29.37
N GLU A 245 12.06 9.57 -29.28
CA GLU A 245 11.54 10.50 -30.29
C GLU A 245 12.25 10.37 -31.65
N LYS A 246 13.54 10.08 -31.61
CA LYS A 246 14.37 9.81 -32.81
C LYS A 246 14.64 8.32 -33.01
N ARG A 247 13.95 7.44 -32.23
CA ARG A 247 14.15 5.98 -32.27
C ARG A 247 15.60 5.60 -31.96
N GLU A 248 16.07 6.12 -30.84
CA GLU A 248 17.47 6.04 -30.43
C GLU A 248 17.88 4.67 -29.91
N VAL A 249 16.96 3.93 -29.31
CA VAL A 249 17.24 2.69 -28.57
C VAL A 249 16.32 1.56 -28.99
N GLU A 250 16.89 0.40 -29.36
CA GLU A 250 16.10 -0.81 -29.52
C GLU A 250 15.69 -1.31 -28.11
N ALA A 251 14.39 -1.44 -27.91
CA ALA A 251 13.80 -2.00 -26.71
C ALA A 251 13.06 -3.30 -27.03
N THR A 252 13.16 -4.28 -26.14
CA THR A 252 12.38 -5.53 -26.18
C THR A 252 11.38 -5.49 -25.03
N VAL A 253 10.13 -5.78 -25.35
CA VAL A 253 9.03 -5.84 -24.39
C VAL A 253 8.43 -7.25 -24.42
N ASP A 254 8.32 -7.88 -23.27
CA ASP A 254 7.60 -9.14 -23.13
C ASP A 254 6.08 -8.91 -23.25
N THR A 255 5.32 -9.97 -23.45
CA THR A 255 3.85 -9.88 -23.40
C THR A 255 3.41 -9.43 -22.00
N PHE A 256 2.56 -8.42 -21.93
CA PHE A 256 2.05 -7.84 -20.69
C PHE A 256 0.59 -7.41 -20.86
N LYS A 257 -0.04 -7.02 -19.76
CA LYS A 257 -1.34 -6.37 -19.80
C LYS A 257 -1.22 -4.93 -19.36
N ILE A 258 -2.01 -4.05 -19.96
CA ILE A 258 -2.09 -2.64 -19.62
C ILE A 258 -3.56 -2.18 -19.58
N ALA A 259 -3.88 -1.29 -18.66
CA ALA A 259 -5.23 -0.76 -18.56
C ALA A 259 -5.60 0.07 -19.79
N LYS A 260 -6.80 -0.14 -20.27
CA LYS A 260 -7.38 0.56 -21.43
C LYS A 260 -7.45 2.06 -21.25
N TYR A 261 -7.65 2.49 -20.01
CA TYR A 261 -7.81 3.87 -19.58
C TYR A 261 -6.84 4.22 -18.46
N GLU A 262 -6.68 5.50 -18.20
CA GLU A 262 -6.15 6.02 -16.95
C GLU A 262 -7.03 5.56 -15.78
N VAL A 263 -6.47 5.38 -14.57
CA VAL A 263 -7.26 5.07 -13.38
C VAL A 263 -8.25 6.21 -13.12
N THR A 264 -9.53 5.88 -13.03
CA THR A 264 -10.58 6.87 -12.80
C THR A 264 -10.70 7.26 -11.33
N GLN A 265 -11.32 8.41 -11.06
CA GLN A 265 -11.57 8.86 -9.69
C GLN A 265 -12.52 7.91 -8.93
N ALA A 266 -13.48 7.27 -9.62
CA ALA A 266 -14.32 6.24 -9.01
C ALA A 266 -13.49 5.03 -8.58
N GLN A 267 -12.63 4.49 -9.47
CA GLN A 267 -11.75 3.36 -9.16
C GLN A 267 -10.77 3.70 -8.03
N TRP A 268 -10.19 4.89 -8.05
CA TRP A 268 -9.34 5.38 -6.97
C TRP A 268 -10.10 5.43 -5.65
N ASN A 269 -11.31 6.00 -5.64
CA ASN A 269 -12.10 6.14 -4.43
C ASN A 269 -12.55 4.79 -3.84
N MET A 270 -12.80 3.77 -4.68
CA MET A 270 -13.10 2.41 -4.23
C MET A 270 -11.96 1.80 -3.41
N VAL A 271 -10.71 2.16 -3.72
CA VAL A 271 -9.52 1.61 -3.07
C VAL A 271 -9.05 2.50 -1.93
N MET A 272 -8.99 3.83 -2.15
CA MET A 272 -8.37 4.78 -1.22
C MET A 272 -9.38 5.50 -0.32
N HIS A 273 -10.68 5.40 -0.62
CA HIS A 273 -11.79 6.08 0.09
C HIS A 273 -11.62 7.60 0.23
N SER A 274 -10.87 8.18 -0.68
CA SER A 274 -10.58 9.61 -0.78
C SER A 274 -10.34 9.97 -2.24
N ASN A 275 -10.45 11.25 -2.59
CA ASN A 275 -10.20 11.70 -3.97
C ASN A 275 -9.35 12.98 -3.95
N PRO A 276 -8.05 12.89 -4.34
CA PRO A 276 -7.13 14.03 -4.30
C PRO A 276 -7.33 15.00 -5.47
N SER A 277 -8.05 14.59 -6.52
CA SER A 277 -8.21 15.40 -7.73
C SER A 277 -8.99 16.70 -7.44
N PRO A 278 -8.54 17.87 -7.88
CA PRO A 278 -9.24 19.14 -7.68
C PRO A 278 -10.62 19.19 -8.33
N ILE A 279 -10.72 18.77 -9.61
CA ILE A 279 -12.00 18.68 -10.33
C ILE A 279 -12.54 17.28 -10.13
N LYS A 280 -13.79 17.18 -9.63
CA LYS A 280 -14.43 15.91 -9.28
C LYS A 280 -15.29 15.37 -10.41
N GLY A 281 -15.27 14.05 -10.57
CA GLY A 281 -16.14 13.32 -11.51
C GLY A 281 -15.71 11.86 -11.62
N ASP A 282 -16.62 10.93 -11.48
CA ASP A 282 -16.35 9.50 -11.36
C ASP A 282 -15.57 8.94 -12.55
N ASN A 283 -15.89 9.38 -13.76
CA ASN A 283 -15.25 8.96 -15.01
C ASN A 283 -14.04 9.84 -15.41
N LEU A 284 -13.70 10.86 -14.63
CA LEU A 284 -12.47 11.60 -14.84
C LEU A 284 -11.27 10.78 -14.37
N PRO A 285 -10.09 10.93 -14.98
CA PRO A 285 -8.88 10.33 -14.45
C PRO A 285 -8.60 10.86 -13.05
N VAL A 286 -8.09 10.02 -12.16
CA VAL A 286 -7.51 10.51 -10.91
C VAL A 286 -6.22 11.27 -11.24
N TYR A 287 -6.09 12.45 -10.65
CA TYR A 287 -4.89 13.27 -10.80
C TYR A 287 -4.56 14.03 -9.52
N ASN A 288 -3.48 14.80 -9.52
CA ASN A 288 -2.90 15.35 -8.29
C ASN A 288 -2.39 14.25 -7.35
N VAL A 289 -1.87 13.18 -7.94
CA VAL A 289 -1.26 12.05 -7.25
C VAL A 289 0.23 11.98 -7.56
N SER A 290 1.04 11.73 -6.54
CA SER A 290 2.47 11.49 -6.68
C SER A 290 2.73 10.03 -7.10
N TRP A 291 3.97 9.74 -7.51
CA TRP A 291 4.38 8.36 -7.76
C TRP A 291 4.21 7.47 -6.51
N LYS A 292 4.49 8.04 -5.32
CA LYS A 292 4.30 7.34 -4.05
C LYS A 292 2.83 7.05 -3.76
N ASP A 293 1.92 7.98 -4.06
CA ASP A 293 0.48 7.74 -3.91
C ASP A 293 -0.01 6.66 -4.88
N ALA A 294 0.48 6.65 -6.11
CA ALA A 294 0.16 5.59 -7.08
C ALA A 294 0.65 4.22 -6.62
N GLN A 295 1.86 4.13 -6.02
CA GLN A 295 2.37 2.89 -5.43
C GLN A 295 1.53 2.43 -4.23
N ALA A 296 1.11 3.36 -3.36
CA ALA A 296 0.24 3.04 -2.23
C ALA A 296 -1.13 2.50 -2.70
N PHE A 297 -1.71 3.13 -3.73
CA PHE A 297 -2.92 2.62 -4.39
C PHE A 297 -2.74 1.19 -4.91
N ILE A 298 -1.66 0.95 -5.65
CA ILE A 298 -1.36 -0.36 -6.26
C ILE A 298 -1.15 -1.43 -5.19
N THR A 299 -0.41 -1.12 -4.12
CA THR A 299 -0.20 -2.05 -3.01
C THR A 299 -1.54 -2.46 -2.41
N LYS A 300 -2.38 -1.48 -2.09
CA LYS A 300 -3.69 -1.73 -1.49
C LYS A 300 -4.65 -2.47 -2.46
N LEU A 301 -4.65 -2.09 -3.74
CA LEU A 301 -5.42 -2.77 -4.77
C LEU A 301 -5.02 -4.26 -4.88
N ASN A 302 -3.73 -4.56 -4.87
CA ASN A 302 -3.22 -5.93 -4.94
C ASN A 302 -3.62 -6.74 -3.70
N GLU A 303 -3.57 -6.15 -2.51
CA GLU A 303 -4.08 -6.76 -1.28
C GLU A 303 -5.58 -7.09 -1.37
N MET A 304 -6.38 -6.18 -1.93
CA MET A 304 -7.84 -6.33 -2.05
C MET A 304 -8.26 -7.32 -3.14
N THR A 305 -7.51 -7.38 -4.25
CA THR A 305 -7.87 -8.17 -5.43
C THR A 305 -7.11 -9.50 -5.52
N GLY A 306 -5.97 -9.62 -4.83
CA GLY A 306 -5.03 -10.75 -4.95
C GLY A 306 -4.36 -10.82 -6.33
N ARG A 307 -4.31 -9.72 -7.07
CA ARG A 307 -3.65 -9.59 -8.38
C ARG A 307 -2.28 -8.93 -8.22
N ASN A 308 -1.52 -8.82 -9.32
CA ASN A 308 -0.19 -8.24 -9.35
C ASN A 308 -0.15 -6.99 -10.24
N TYR A 309 -1.04 -6.04 -9.97
CA TYR A 309 -1.02 -4.76 -10.66
C TYR A 309 0.26 -3.98 -10.32
N ARG A 310 0.71 -3.20 -11.26
CA ARG A 310 1.91 -2.35 -11.17
C ARG A 310 1.77 -1.12 -12.07
N LEU A 311 2.68 -0.18 -11.95
CA LEU A 311 2.86 0.82 -13.00
C LEU A 311 3.47 0.16 -14.24
N PRO A 312 3.14 0.61 -15.45
CA PRO A 312 3.83 0.16 -16.65
C PRO A 312 5.29 0.62 -16.61
N LYS A 313 6.18 -0.20 -17.16
CA LYS A 313 7.53 0.27 -17.49
C LYS A 313 7.46 1.30 -18.61
N GLU A 314 8.43 2.18 -18.69
CA GLU A 314 8.46 3.21 -19.74
C GLU A 314 8.42 2.60 -21.15
N ALA A 315 9.19 1.54 -21.40
CA ALA A 315 9.19 0.84 -22.69
C ALA A 315 7.85 0.18 -23.00
N GLU A 316 7.17 -0.41 -21.99
CA GLU A 316 5.83 -0.98 -22.14
C GLU A 316 4.80 0.09 -22.50
N TRP A 317 4.85 1.23 -21.77
CA TRP A 317 3.95 2.35 -22.04
C TRP A 317 4.11 2.89 -23.45
N GLU A 318 5.36 3.15 -23.90
CA GLU A 318 5.62 3.68 -25.24
C GLU A 318 5.28 2.68 -26.33
N PHE A 319 5.61 1.39 -26.13
CA PHE A 319 5.25 0.32 -27.05
C PHE A 319 3.73 0.23 -27.24
N ALA A 320 2.97 0.24 -26.14
CA ALA A 320 1.52 0.24 -26.18
C ALA A 320 0.95 1.50 -26.84
N ALA A 321 1.49 2.68 -26.54
CA ALA A 321 1.07 3.95 -27.14
C ALA A 321 1.27 3.98 -28.66
N ARG A 322 2.34 3.37 -29.16
CA ARG A 322 2.63 3.22 -30.59
C ARG A 322 1.75 2.17 -31.30
N GLY A 323 0.89 1.43 -30.59
CA GLY A 323 0.05 0.37 -31.15
C GLY A 323 0.69 -1.03 -31.10
N GLY A 324 1.76 -1.23 -30.33
CA GLY A 324 2.44 -2.50 -30.20
C GLY A 324 2.94 -3.05 -31.53
N VAL A 325 2.73 -4.34 -31.78
CA VAL A 325 3.05 -4.99 -33.07
C VAL A 325 2.13 -4.57 -34.22
N MET A 326 1.02 -3.87 -33.91
CA MET A 326 0.08 -3.34 -34.89
C MET A 326 0.33 -1.87 -35.25
N THR A 327 1.47 -1.33 -34.85
CA THR A 327 1.81 0.09 -35.04
C THR A 327 1.66 0.52 -36.49
N LYS A 328 1.08 1.70 -36.69
CA LYS A 328 1.03 2.43 -37.95
C LYS A 328 1.99 3.61 -37.97
N ASP A 329 2.81 3.70 -36.94
CA ASP A 329 3.88 4.65 -36.82
C ASP A 329 3.42 6.12 -36.71
N PHE A 330 2.26 6.30 -36.10
CA PHE A 330 1.71 7.62 -35.86
C PHE A 330 2.51 8.42 -34.83
N GLN A 331 2.47 9.75 -34.96
CA GLN A 331 3.09 10.68 -34.02
C GLN A 331 2.40 10.64 -32.64
N TYR A 332 1.07 10.51 -32.62
CA TYR A 332 0.23 10.40 -31.46
C TYR A 332 -0.37 8.99 -31.36
N ALA A 333 -0.90 8.62 -30.20
CA ALA A 333 -1.45 7.27 -30.00
C ALA A 333 -2.73 7.06 -30.84
N GLY A 334 -2.58 6.47 -32.02
CA GLY A 334 -3.67 6.11 -32.94
C GLY A 334 -3.97 7.11 -34.08
N SER A 335 -3.23 8.23 -34.19
CA SER A 335 -3.40 9.19 -35.30
C SER A 335 -2.19 10.12 -35.45
N ASN A 336 -2.05 10.78 -36.62
CA ASN A 336 -1.19 11.95 -36.77
C ASN A 336 -1.94 13.26 -36.49
N GLU A 337 -3.27 13.20 -36.32
CA GLU A 337 -4.11 14.34 -35.94
C GLU A 337 -4.44 14.27 -34.45
N ILE A 338 -3.80 15.12 -33.65
CA ILE A 338 -3.92 15.10 -32.20
C ILE A 338 -5.36 15.30 -31.73
N ASP A 339 -6.16 16.08 -32.42
CA ASP A 339 -7.55 16.38 -32.06
C ASP A 339 -8.45 15.15 -32.11
N GLU A 340 -8.08 14.10 -32.85
CA GLU A 340 -8.80 12.83 -32.85
C GLU A 340 -8.58 12.00 -31.58
N VAL A 341 -7.37 12.06 -31.03
CA VAL A 341 -6.87 11.06 -30.04
C VAL A 341 -6.51 11.64 -28.68
N GLY A 342 -6.43 12.98 -28.53
CA GLY A 342 -5.92 13.58 -27.30
C GLY A 342 -6.67 14.83 -26.83
N TRP A 343 -6.70 14.99 -25.51
CA TRP A 343 -7.09 16.21 -24.82
C TRP A 343 -5.84 16.98 -24.41
N TYR A 344 -5.56 18.11 -25.03
CA TYR A 344 -4.37 18.92 -24.80
C TYR A 344 -4.75 20.40 -24.65
N ARG A 345 -3.78 21.30 -24.49
CA ARG A 345 -4.01 22.71 -24.13
C ARG A 345 -5.07 23.40 -24.99
N ASP A 346 -5.03 23.18 -26.32
CA ASP A 346 -5.83 23.98 -27.25
C ASP A 346 -7.28 23.47 -27.39
N ASN A 347 -7.57 22.21 -26.96
CA ASN A 347 -8.92 21.64 -27.07
C ASN A 347 -9.54 21.18 -25.74
N ALA A 348 -8.76 21.15 -24.63
CA ALA A 348 -9.21 20.60 -23.34
C ALA A 348 -9.91 21.63 -22.42
N ASN A 349 -9.94 22.90 -22.77
CA ASN A 349 -10.51 23.96 -21.93
C ASN A 349 -9.94 23.98 -20.50
N ALA A 350 -8.61 23.77 -20.37
CA ALA A 350 -7.83 23.76 -19.12
C ALA A 350 -8.37 22.80 -18.04
N LYS A 351 -8.97 21.68 -18.41
CA LYS A 351 -9.49 20.66 -17.49
C LYS A 351 -9.32 19.24 -18.04
N PRO A 352 -9.26 18.21 -17.17
CA PRO A 352 -9.31 16.82 -17.63
C PRO A 352 -10.70 16.47 -18.16
N HIS A 353 -10.76 15.48 -19.01
CA HIS A 353 -11.99 14.97 -19.61
C HIS A 353 -12.22 13.51 -19.18
N PRO A 354 -13.47 13.02 -19.25
CA PRO A 354 -13.77 11.62 -18.98
C PRO A 354 -12.92 10.70 -19.85
N VAL A 355 -12.39 9.64 -19.26
CA VAL A 355 -11.54 8.69 -19.97
C VAL A 355 -12.28 8.06 -21.16
N GLY A 356 -11.55 7.73 -22.22
CA GLY A 356 -12.08 7.04 -23.40
C GLY A 356 -12.99 7.89 -24.29
N THR A 357 -12.98 9.20 -24.20
CA THR A 357 -13.84 10.10 -25.00
C THR A 357 -13.22 10.51 -26.33
N LYS A 358 -11.94 10.23 -26.56
CA LYS A 358 -11.26 10.37 -27.85
C LYS A 358 -11.12 9.00 -28.52
N LYS A 359 -10.57 8.95 -29.71
CA LYS A 359 -10.34 7.71 -30.45
C LYS A 359 -9.20 6.90 -29.83
N ALA A 360 -9.39 5.57 -29.76
CA ALA A 360 -8.37 4.63 -29.30
C ALA A 360 -7.25 4.44 -30.35
N ASN A 361 -6.10 3.97 -29.89
CA ASN A 361 -5.06 3.49 -30.78
C ASN A 361 -5.37 2.08 -31.35
N GLU A 362 -4.45 1.47 -32.07
CA GLU A 362 -4.59 0.18 -32.74
C GLU A 362 -4.87 -1.00 -31.79
N LEU A 363 -4.49 -0.85 -30.51
CA LEU A 363 -4.74 -1.83 -29.46
C LEU A 363 -6.06 -1.61 -28.70
N GLY A 364 -6.82 -0.57 -29.07
CA GLY A 364 -8.03 -0.18 -28.34
C GLY A 364 -7.75 0.52 -27.01
N ILE A 365 -6.56 1.11 -26.85
CA ILE A 365 -6.14 1.85 -25.65
C ILE A 365 -6.37 3.34 -25.89
N TYR A 366 -6.88 4.04 -24.90
CA TYR A 366 -7.29 5.44 -24.96
C TYR A 366 -6.36 6.34 -24.14
N ASP A 367 -6.43 7.62 -24.41
CA ASP A 367 -5.86 8.71 -23.62
C ASP A 367 -4.32 8.63 -23.40
N MET A 368 -3.61 7.86 -24.25
CA MET A 368 -2.14 7.82 -24.22
C MET A 368 -1.51 9.07 -24.88
N THR A 369 -2.34 10.02 -25.27
CA THR A 369 -1.98 11.34 -25.78
C THR A 369 -2.84 12.38 -25.05
N GLY A 370 -2.26 13.18 -24.17
CA GLY A 370 -2.98 14.22 -23.42
C GLY A 370 -3.75 13.68 -22.21
N ASN A 371 -4.85 14.31 -21.86
CA ASN A 371 -5.68 14.16 -20.66
C ASN A 371 -4.88 14.38 -19.37
N VAL A 372 -4.29 13.34 -18.72
CA VAL A 372 -3.34 13.54 -17.62
C VAL A 372 -1.98 12.90 -17.93
N SER A 373 -0.91 13.47 -17.37
CA SER A 373 0.41 12.84 -17.51
C SER A 373 0.49 11.60 -16.61
N GLU A 374 1.13 10.53 -17.09
CA GLU A 374 1.09 9.22 -16.45
C GLU A 374 2.43 8.78 -15.88
N TRP A 375 2.44 8.36 -14.63
CA TRP A 375 3.59 7.77 -13.96
C TRP A 375 3.96 6.42 -14.57
N CYS A 376 5.27 6.21 -14.83
CA CYS A 376 5.87 4.92 -15.11
C CYS A 376 6.68 4.40 -13.91
N ALA A 377 6.99 3.10 -13.92
CA ALA A 377 7.75 2.45 -12.85
C ALA A 377 9.20 2.91 -12.77
N ASP A 378 9.79 3.24 -13.92
CA ASP A 378 11.23 3.42 -14.10
C ASP A 378 11.77 4.71 -13.46
N ASP A 379 13.00 4.62 -12.99
CA ASP A 379 13.82 5.81 -12.76
C ASP A 379 14.19 6.44 -14.11
N PHE A 380 14.13 7.77 -14.15
CA PHE A 380 14.49 8.47 -15.37
C PHE A 380 15.97 8.32 -15.66
N LYS A 381 16.29 7.86 -16.89
CA LYS A 381 17.64 7.78 -17.44
C LYS A 381 17.64 8.38 -18.83
N PHE A 382 18.76 8.94 -19.23
CA PHE A 382 18.93 9.35 -20.61
C PHE A 382 18.98 8.12 -21.51
N LEU A 383 18.34 8.21 -22.69
CA LEU A 383 18.43 7.15 -23.68
C LEU A 383 19.80 7.26 -24.38
N GLU A 384 20.48 6.13 -24.55
CA GLU A 384 21.75 6.02 -25.28
C GLU A 384 21.49 5.57 -26.74
N PRO A 385 22.28 5.99 -27.72
CA PRO A 385 23.41 6.92 -27.65
C PRO A 385 22.97 8.37 -27.45
N GLN A 386 23.77 9.09 -26.68
CA GLN A 386 23.48 10.48 -26.32
C GLN A 386 23.48 11.36 -27.54
N VAL A 387 22.33 11.66 -28.09
CA VAL A 387 22.15 12.70 -29.07
C VAL A 387 21.82 13.99 -28.34
N LYS A 388 22.61 15.02 -28.63
CA LYS A 388 22.47 16.37 -28.08
C LYS A 388 21.03 16.87 -28.17
N LYS A 389 20.33 17.03 -27.04
CA LYS A 389 19.01 17.63 -26.99
C LYS A 389 18.68 18.30 -25.65
N ASP A 390 17.88 19.33 -25.81
CA ASP A 390 17.29 20.09 -24.72
C ASP A 390 16.31 19.21 -23.93
N PHE A 391 16.59 18.98 -22.66
CA PHE A 391 15.66 18.30 -21.77
C PHE A 391 14.98 19.33 -20.88
N TYR A 392 13.67 19.14 -20.67
CA TYR A 392 12.88 19.96 -19.79
C TYR A 392 12.45 19.14 -18.59
N TYR A 393 12.60 19.68 -17.38
CA TYR A 393 11.95 19.15 -16.19
C TYR A 393 11.14 20.26 -15.51
N ALA A 394 10.00 19.86 -14.95
CA ALA A 394 9.16 20.77 -14.20
C ALA A 394 9.67 20.85 -12.76
N ASN A 395 9.89 22.06 -12.29
CA ASN A 395 9.96 22.34 -10.87
C ASN A 395 8.56 22.73 -10.41
N THR A 396 8.00 21.99 -9.43
CA THR A 396 6.63 22.16 -8.94
C THR A 396 6.38 23.53 -8.30
N ASP A 397 7.43 24.19 -7.80
CA ASP A 397 7.25 25.45 -7.08
C ASP A 397 7.18 26.71 -7.96
N THR A 398 7.59 26.63 -9.22
CA THR A 398 7.72 27.86 -10.05
C THR A 398 7.29 27.74 -11.51
N PHE A 399 6.73 26.64 -12.01
CA PHE A 399 6.47 26.47 -13.46
C PHE A 399 7.66 26.73 -14.39
N SER A 400 8.86 26.84 -13.84
CA SER A 400 10.05 27.12 -14.63
C SER A 400 10.57 25.86 -15.27
N LEU A 401 10.53 25.86 -16.60
CA LEU A 401 11.20 24.87 -17.44
C LEU A 401 12.65 25.28 -17.57
N TYR A 402 13.57 24.50 -17.03
CA TYR A 402 14.99 24.73 -17.21
C TYR A 402 15.50 23.96 -18.43
N LYS A 403 16.18 24.68 -19.31
CA LYS A 403 16.96 24.10 -20.41
C LYS A 403 18.33 23.70 -19.84
N ILE A 404 18.72 22.44 -20.01
CA ILE A 404 20.02 21.95 -19.56
C ILE A 404 20.91 21.77 -20.79
N ASP A 405 21.99 22.53 -20.87
CA ASP A 405 23.00 22.37 -21.90
C ASP A 405 23.89 21.16 -21.60
N GLU A 406 24.37 20.54 -22.71
CA GLU A 406 25.26 19.38 -22.64
C GLU A 406 26.64 19.74 -22.09
N GLY A 407 27.21 18.83 -21.29
CA GLY A 407 28.59 18.90 -20.78
C GLY A 407 28.73 18.89 -19.27
N ASP A 408 27.63 19.03 -18.53
CA ASP A 408 27.69 19.29 -17.10
C ASP A 408 27.55 18.00 -16.27
N LYS A 409 28.53 17.71 -15.37
CA LYS A 409 28.45 16.67 -14.32
C LYS A 409 27.23 16.86 -13.39
N ILE A 410 26.61 18.04 -13.43
CA ILE A 410 25.40 18.41 -12.71
C ILE A 410 24.17 17.66 -13.23
N LYS A 411 24.15 17.25 -14.52
CA LYS A 411 23.00 16.60 -15.18
C LYS A 411 22.54 15.33 -14.48
N ASN A 412 23.46 14.43 -14.18
CA ASN A 412 23.11 13.14 -13.54
C ASN A 412 22.58 13.34 -12.12
N LYS A 413 23.09 14.32 -11.39
CA LYS A 413 22.63 14.66 -10.03
C LYS A 413 21.23 15.26 -10.03
N LEU A 414 20.84 15.98 -11.07
CA LEU A 414 19.53 16.61 -11.21
C LEU A 414 18.40 15.61 -11.51
N ILE A 415 18.72 14.46 -12.12
CA ILE A 415 17.73 13.40 -12.44
C ILE A 415 17.77 12.23 -11.47
N GLU A 416 18.72 12.19 -10.54
CA GLU A 416 18.85 11.13 -9.56
C GLU A 416 17.56 11.02 -8.72
N GLY A 417 17.02 9.80 -8.65
CA GLY A 417 15.77 9.50 -7.94
C GLY A 417 14.50 10.05 -8.59
N ARG A 418 14.58 10.65 -9.79
CA ARG A 418 13.39 11.07 -10.54
C ARG A 418 12.77 9.91 -11.30
N LYS A 419 11.45 9.93 -11.42
CA LYS A 419 10.65 8.93 -12.13
C LYS A 419 10.26 9.40 -13.52
N VAL A 420 10.05 8.43 -14.41
CA VAL A 420 9.58 8.69 -15.77
C VAL A 420 8.09 9.04 -15.76
N MET A 421 7.74 10.04 -16.56
CA MET A 421 6.38 10.42 -16.86
C MET A 421 6.14 10.48 -18.36
N LYS A 422 5.02 9.95 -18.82
CA LYS A 422 4.61 9.84 -20.22
C LYS A 422 3.26 10.52 -20.48
N GLY A 423 2.82 10.55 -21.74
CA GLY A 423 1.46 10.88 -22.17
C GLY A 423 1.11 12.37 -22.23
N SER A 424 1.82 13.21 -21.49
CA SER A 424 1.47 14.62 -21.30
C SER A 424 0.09 14.82 -20.66
N GLY A 425 -0.43 16.03 -20.59
CA GLY A 425 -1.73 16.30 -19.97
C GLY A 425 -2.45 17.46 -20.64
N TYR A 426 -3.69 17.69 -20.26
CA TYR A 426 -4.65 18.63 -20.84
C TYR A 426 -4.18 20.09 -20.95
N PHE A 427 -3.09 20.47 -20.33
CA PHE A 427 -2.54 21.83 -20.40
C PHE A 427 -1.19 21.91 -21.18
N HIS A 428 -0.70 20.77 -21.69
CA HIS A 428 0.52 20.75 -22.49
C HIS A 428 0.26 21.15 -23.94
N GLU A 429 1.28 21.75 -24.54
CA GLU A 429 1.28 22.08 -25.98
C GLU A 429 1.33 20.81 -26.84
N LYS A 430 0.78 20.91 -28.06
CA LYS A 430 0.78 19.85 -29.07
C LYS A 430 2.16 19.19 -29.24
N SER A 431 3.23 20.00 -29.26
CA SER A 431 4.62 19.53 -29.43
C SER A 431 5.10 18.57 -28.33
N ARG A 432 4.43 18.53 -27.17
CA ARG A 432 4.77 17.68 -26.02
C ARG A 432 3.89 16.44 -25.88
N CYS A 433 2.93 16.24 -26.78
CA CYS A 433 1.94 15.18 -26.65
C CYS A 433 2.27 13.93 -27.50
N GLY A 434 3.41 13.88 -28.17
CA GLY A 434 3.84 12.72 -28.95
C GLY A 434 4.10 11.48 -28.07
N VAL A 435 3.87 10.29 -28.61
CA VAL A 435 4.02 9.00 -27.91
C VAL A 435 5.41 8.79 -27.29
N ALA A 436 6.44 9.39 -27.87
CA ALA A 436 7.82 9.29 -27.39
C ALA A 436 8.18 10.36 -26.34
N TYR A 437 7.33 11.37 -26.13
CA TYR A 437 7.63 12.43 -25.18
C TYR A 437 7.74 11.87 -23.75
N ARG A 438 8.77 12.32 -23.03
CA ARG A 438 9.10 11.83 -21.68
C ARG A 438 9.59 12.96 -20.80
N ARG A 439 9.33 12.84 -19.49
CA ARG A 439 9.74 13.82 -18.47
C ARG A 439 10.32 13.13 -17.24
N ALA A 440 11.24 13.83 -16.57
CA ALA A 440 11.79 13.45 -15.28
C ALA A 440 11.08 14.24 -14.16
N CYS A 441 10.34 13.55 -13.30
CA CYS A 441 9.60 14.18 -12.21
C CYS A 441 10.02 13.59 -10.85
N SER A 442 10.01 14.40 -9.77
CA SER A 442 10.23 13.89 -8.43
C SER A 442 9.12 12.91 -8.03
N PRO A 443 9.42 11.79 -7.34
CA PRO A 443 8.40 10.84 -6.92
C PRO A 443 7.38 11.42 -5.92
N THR A 444 7.59 12.64 -5.45
CA THR A 444 6.69 13.38 -4.55
C THR A 444 5.89 14.47 -5.27
N ASP A 445 6.22 14.77 -6.51
CA ASP A 445 5.52 15.80 -7.28
C ASP A 445 4.06 15.41 -7.51
N LYS A 446 3.17 16.40 -7.37
CA LYS A 446 1.73 16.29 -7.61
C LYS A 446 1.32 17.46 -8.49
N TYR A 447 0.48 17.22 -9.47
CA TYR A 447 -0.14 18.26 -10.30
C TYR A 447 -1.20 17.63 -11.20
N THR A 448 -1.08 17.72 -12.51
CA THR A 448 -1.94 17.03 -13.48
C THR A 448 -1.43 15.62 -13.75
N PHE A 449 -0.90 14.97 -12.73
CA PHE A 449 -0.28 13.66 -12.78
C PHE A 449 -1.24 12.60 -12.28
N GLY A 450 -1.47 11.61 -13.11
CA GLY A 450 -2.22 10.40 -12.87
C GLY A 450 -1.40 9.18 -13.26
N PHE A 451 -2.05 8.09 -13.58
CA PHE A 451 -1.39 6.86 -14.00
C PHE A 451 -2.41 5.87 -14.58
N ARG A 452 -1.90 4.87 -15.28
CA ARG A 452 -2.64 3.64 -15.62
C ARG A 452 -1.95 2.42 -15.05
N LEU A 453 -2.65 1.31 -15.00
CA LEU A 453 -2.12 0.06 -14.47
C LEU A 453 -1.53 -0.81 -15.58
N ALA A 454 -0.57 -1.65 -15.19
CA ALA A 454 -0.09 -2.80 -15.94
C ALA A 454 -0.13 -4.07 -15.06
N GLU A 455 -0.02 -5.23 -15.68
CA GLU A 455 0.06 -6.53 -15.02
C GLU A 455 1.06 -7.43 -15.75
#